data_0603e15f1286ee499b0d752021d3594e
#
_entry.id   0603e15f1286ee499b0d752021d3594e
#
_cell.length_a   1.000
_cell.length_b   1.000
_cell.length_c   1.000
_cell.angle_alpha   90.00
_cell.angle_beta   90.00
_cell.angle_gamma   90.00
#
_symmetry.space_group_name_H-M   'P 1'
#
loop_
_entity.id
_entity.type
_entity.pdbx_description
1 polymer ?
#
loop_
_entity_poly.entity_id
_entity_poly.type
_entity_poly.pdbx_seq_one_letter_code
_entity_poly.pdbx_strand_id
1 'polypeptide(L)'
;MESLIQMFQKKIKASKLLAVLVIISMQTFANVSFEGQSGEIISIPAAIQKQADDLTFKTSEGIKQLVSLPFVKQDLMITRHHVDVKVNWVNFGESRITIADESKVTLSKEDQARANKEGVEIKMALSNSTKEITPSFNFIAPVPGIVTSPFGKQRFVNGLPRSAHLALDLRGAVR
;
A
#
# COMPACT_ATOMS: atom_id res chain seq x y z
N MET A 1 -37.05 -57.45 0.38
CA MET A 1 -35.95 -57.09 -0.52
C MET A 1 -36.07 -55.67 -1.10
N GLU A 2 -37.22 -55.02 -1.04
CA GLU A 2 -37.43 -53.63 -1.53
C GLU A 2 -36.86 -52.52 -0.62
N SER A 3 -36.69 -52.78 0.68
CA SER A 3 -36.27 -51.73 1.61
C SER A 3 -34.81 -51.29 1.47
N LEU A 4 -33.95 -52.18 0.99
CA LEU A 4 -32.49 -51.87 0.85
C LEU A 4 -32.23 -50.98 -0.36
N ILE A 5 -32.93 -51.17 -1.44
CA ILE A 5 -32.82 -50.39 -2.69
C ILE A 5 -33.31 -48.93 -2.46
N GLN A 6 -34.41 -48.79 -1.71
CA GLN A 6 -34.93 -47.46 -1.37
C GLN A 6 -33.99 -46.67 -0.44
N MET A 7 -33.33 -47.34 0.52
CA MET A 7 -32.31 -46.72 1.36
C MET A 7 -31.08 -46.28 0.57
N PHE A 8 -30.64 -47.10 -0.40
CA PHE A 8 -29.53 -46.74 -1.28
C PHE A 8 -29.85 -45.55 -2.18
N GLN A 9 -31.02 -45.50 -2.76
CA GLN A 9 -31.46 -44.37 -3.60
C GLN A 9 -31.61 -43.07 -2.79
N LYS A 10 -32.05 -43.15 -1.52
CA LYS A 10 -32.15 -42.01 -0.61
C LYS A 10 -30.79 -41.47 -0.23
N LYS A 11 -29.77 -42.33 -0.01
CA LYS A 11 -28.35 -41.92 0.27
C LYS A 11 -27.70 -41.26 -0.96
N ILE A 12 -27.97 -41.79 -2.18
CA ILE A 12 -27.40 -41.17 -3.41
C ILE A 12 -28.01 -39.80 -3.69
N LYS A 13 -29.31 -39.61 -3.44
CA LYS A 13 -29.95 -38.29 -3.58
C LYS A 13 -29.43 -37.30 -2.55
N ALA A 14 -29.23 -37.72 -1.31
CA ALA A 14 -28.65 -36.85 -0.24
C ALA A 14 -27.20 -36.47 -0.53
N SER A 15 -26.40 -37.42 -1.05
CA SER A 15 -24.99 -37.16 -1.44
C SER A 15 -24.90 -36.17 -2.61
N LYS A 16 -25.78 -36.28 -3.62
CA LYS A 16 -25.79 -35.31 -4.73
C LYS A 16 -26.29 -33.94 -4.31
N LEU A 17 -27.24 -33.86 -3.37
CA LEU A 17 -27.72 -32.59 -2.83
C LEU A 17 -26.64 -31.89 -1.98
N LEU A 18 -25.87 -32.66 -1.20
CA LEU A 18 -24.76 -32.16 -0.41
C LEU A 18 -23.62 -31.66 -1.31
N ALA A 19 -23.30 -32.36 -2.40
CA ALA A 19 -22.30 -31.92 -3.38
C ALA A 19 -22.72 -30.63 -4.10
N VAL A 20 -24.00 -30.48 -4.44
CA VAL A 20 -24.52 -29.24 -5.05
C VAL A 20 -24.50 -28.08 -4.05
N LEU A 21 -24.82 -28.31 -2.77
CA LEU A 21 -24.73 -27.28 -1.73
C LEU A 21 -23.29 -26.82 -1.45
N VAL A 22 -22.34 -27.74 -1.50
CA VAL A 22 -20.89 -27.39 -1.35
C VAL A 22 -20.40 -26.63 -2.57
N ILE A 23 -20.85 -26.94 -3.77
CA ILE A 23 -20.47 -26.20 -4.99
C ILE A 23 -21.08 -24.79 -4.99
N ILE A 24 -22.31 -24.62 -4.50
CA ILE A 24 -22.98 -23.32 -4.44
C ILE A 24 -22.33 -22.43 -3.36
N SER A 25 -21.80 -23.01 -2.25
CA SER A 25 -21.09 -22.24 -1.23
C SER A 25 -19.67 -21.79 -1.64
N MET A 26 -19.11 -22.35 -2.71
CA MET A 26 -17.80 -21.94 -3.24
C MET A 26 -17.85 -20.84 -4.32
N GLN A 27 -19.01 -20.38 -4.73
CA GLN A 27 -19.15 -19.47 -5.88
C GLN A 27 -19.45 -18.00 -5.54
N THR A 28 -19.36 -17.56 -4.30
CA THR A 28 -19.70 -16.15 -3.96
C THR A 28 -18.63 -15.38 -3.23
N PHE A 29 -17.37 -15.62 -3.51
CA PHE A 29 -16.38 -14.56 -3.32
C PHE A 29 -16.11 -13.95 -4.70
N ALA A 30 -17.00 -13.05 -5.14
CA ALA A 30 -16.60 -12.06 -6.12
C ALA A 30 -15.36 -11.39 -5.53
N ASN A 31 -14.20 -11.56 -6.16
CA ASN A 31 -12.99 -10.84 -5.77
C ASN A 31 -13.31 -9.35 -5.91
N VAL A 32 -13.67 -8.72 -4.81
CA VAL A 32 -13.80 -7.27 -4.76
C VAL A 32 -12.39 -6.75 -4.98
N SER A 33 -12.13 -6.27 -6.18
CA SER A 33 -10.86 -5.62 -6.49
C SER A 33 -11.01 -4.12 -6.28
N PHE A 34 -10.03 -3.55 -5.63
CA PHE A 34 -9.87 -2.10 -5.48
C PHE A 34 -8.80 -1.62 -6.43
N GLU A 35 -8.82 -0.33 -6.72
CA GLU A 35 -7.76 0.30 -7.50
C GLU A 35 -7.40 1.67 -6.93
N GLY A 36 -6.17 2.09 -7.19
CA GLY A 36 -5.66 3.39 -6.83
C GLY A 36 -4.37 3.69 -7.58
N GLN A 37 -3.88 4.91 -7.43
CA GLN A 37 -2.67 5.35 -8.10
C GLN A 37 -1.42 5.01 -7.29
N SER A 38 -0.29 4.92 -7.97
CA SER A 38 1.03 4.78 -7.38
C SER A 38 1.27 5.84 -6.29
N GLY A 39 1.56 5.41 -5.06
CA GLY A 39 1.82 6.28 -3.90
C GLY A 39 0.57 6.86 -3.22
N GLU A 40 -0.63 6.48 -3.64
CA GLU A 40 -1.89 6.91 -3.04
C GLU A 40 -2.18 6.15 -1.74
N ILE A 41 -3.03 6.73 -0.89
CA ILE A 41 -3.64 6.04 0.25
C ILE A 41 -5.12 5.86 -0.07
N ILE A 42 -5.56 4.62 -0.13
CA ILE A 42 -6.96 4.28 -0.38
C ILE A 42 -7.62 3.74 0.89
N SER A 43 -8.96 3.80 0.94
CA SER A 43 -9.73 3.17 1.99
C SER A 43 -10.46 1.94 1.46
N ILE A 44 -10.34 0.83 2.16
CA ILE A 44 -11.05 -0.41 1.86
C ILE A 44 -11.89 -0.82 3.07
N PRO A 45 -12.92 -1.68 2.90
CA PRO A 45 -13.60 -2.28 4.04
C PRO A 45 -12.60 -3.01 4.94
N ALA A 46 -12.70 -2.83 6.26
CA ALA A 46 -11.82 -3.52 7.18
C ALA A 46 -12.08 -5.02 7.15
N ALA A 47 -11.02 -5.81 7.09
CA ALA A 47 -11.12 -7.26 7.22
C ALA A 47 -11.66 -7.63 8.62
N ILE A 48 -12.34 -8.79 8.71
CA ILE A 48 -12.88 -9.31 9.98
C ILE A 48 -11.75 -9.59 10.98
N GLN A 49 -10.56 -9.96 10.48
CA GLN A 49 -9.35 -10.16 11.28
C GLN A 49 -8.48 -8.91 11.23
N LYS A 50 -8.49 -8.15 12.32
CA LYS A 50 -7.64 -6.97 12.50
C LYS A 50 -6.19 -7.41 12.71
N GLN A 51 -5.27 -6.94 11.88
CA GLN A 51 -3.83 -7.04 12.15
C GLN A 51 -3.38 -5.87 13.05
N ALA A 52 -2.28 -6.06 13.79
CA ALA A 52 -1.82 -5.10 14.80
C ALA A 52 -1.50 -3.70 14.25
N ASP A 53 -1.16 -3.62 12.96
CA ASP A 53 -0.72 -2.38 12.29
C ASP A 53 -1.81 -1.73 11.43
N ASP A 54 -3.05 -2.24 11.52
CA ASP A 54 -4.16 -1.75 10.68
C ASP A 54 -4.72 -0.43 11.21
N LEU A 55 -4.55 0.64 10.42
CA LEU A 55 -5.23 1.91 10.64
C LEU A 55 -6.70 1.80 10.23
N THR A 56 -7.56 1.49 11.19
CA THR A 56 -9.01 1.37 10.98
C THR A 56 -9.75 2.56 11.54
N PHE A 57 -10.85 2.95 10.89
CA PHE A 57 -11.73 4.03 11.33
C PHE A 57 -13.20 3.72 11.00
N LYS A 58 -14.11 4.29 11.79
CA LYS A 58 -15.55 4.10 11.60
C LYS A 58 -16.09 5.16 10.65
N THR A 59 -16.97 4.73 9.73
CA THR A 59 -17.76 5.59 8.86
C THR A 59 -19.23 5.21 8.96
N SER A 60 -20.13 5.98 8.31
CA SER A 60 -21.53 5.60 8.14
C SER A 60 -21.74 4.29 7.38
N GLU A 61 -20.77 3.91 6.54
CA GLU A 61 -20.79 2.68 5.73
C GLU A 61 -20.11 1.48 6.41
N GLY A 62 -19.67 1.63 7.67
CA GLY A 62 -18.99 0.59 8.42
C GLY A 62 -17.54 0.93 8.79
N ILE A 63 -16.79 -0.09 9.15
CA ILE A 63 -15.37 0.06 9.50
C ILE A 63 -14.54 0.01 8.21
N LYS A 64 -13.75 1.03 7.98
CA LYS A 64 -12.79 1.14 6.86
C LYS A 64 -11.36 1.00 7.38
N GLN A 65 -10.48 0.60 6.48
CA GLN A 65 -9.06 0.46 6.70
C GLN A 65 -8.29 1.25 5.65
N LEU A 66 -7.24 1.95 6.05
CA LEU A 66 -6.35 2.65 5.12
C LEU A 66 -5.28 1.70 4.62
N VAL A 67 -5.04 1.76 3.32
CA VAL A 67 -3.98 1.01 2.63
C VAL A 67 -3.12 2.00 1.85
N SER A 68 -1.84 2.04 2.22
CA SER A 68 -0.83 2.79 1.46
C SER A 68 -0.40 1.97 0.25
N LEU A 69 -0.55 2.54 -0.94
CA LEU A 69 -0.13 1.93 -2.19
C LEU A 69 1.36 2.21 -2.46
N PRO A 70 2.14 1.22 -2.91
CA PRO A 70 3.54 1.41 -3.21
C PRO A 70 3.74 2.36 -4.39
N PHE A 71 4.91 3.03 -4.43
CA PHE A 71 5.38 3.67 -5.64
C PHE A 71 5.80 2.59 -6.65
N VAL A 72 5.17 2.57 -7.83
CA VAL A 72 5.42 1.58 -8.88
C VAL A 72 5.84 2.26 -10.19
N LYS A 73 6.56 1.52 -11.05
CA LYS A 73 7.03 1.99 -12.37
C LYS A 73 6.22 1.41 -13.53
N GLN A 74 5.24 0.59 -13.22
CA GLN A 74 4.27 -0.01 -14.14
C GLN A 74 3.07 -0.47 -13.32
N ASP A 75 1.95 -0.74 -13.96
CA ASP A 75 0.78 -1.29 -13.27
C ASP A 75 1.14 -2.57 -12.52
N LEU A 76 0.64 -2.69 -11.30
CA LEU A 76 0.94 -3.82 -10.41
C LEU A 76 -0.31 -4.27 -9.67
N MET A 77 -0.52 -5.58 -9.60
CA MET A 77 -1.49 -6.17 -8.68
C MET A 77 -0.80 -6.52 -7.36
N ILE A 78 -1.37 -6.08 -6.26
CA ILE A 78 -0.91 -6.43 -4.91
C ILE A 78 -2.08 -7.00 -4.11
N THR A 79 -1.78 -7.91 -3.17
CA THR A 79 -2.76 -8.37 -2.19
C THR A 79 -2.50 -7.68 -0.87
N ARG A 80 -3.51 -7.01 -0.32
CA ARG A 80 -3.47 -6.38 1.00
C ARG A 80 -4.72 -6.79 1.78
N HIS A 81 -4.52 -7.31 3.00
CA HIS A 81 -5.62 -7.70 3.88
C HIS A 81 -6.65 -8.62 3.20
N HIS A 82 -6.16 -9.60 2.44
CA HIS A 82 -6.95 -10.56 1.65
C HIS A 82 -7.80 -9.95 0.52
N VAL A 83 -7.49 -8.72 0.11
CA VAL A 83 -8.13 -8.03 -1.03
C VAL A 83 -7.09 -7.78 -2.10
N ASP A 84 -7.47 -7.98 -3.35
CA ASP A 84 -6.62 -7.63 -4.48
C ASP A 84 -6.81 -6.15 -4.82
N VAL A 85 -5.69 -5.45 -4.94
CA VAL A 85 -5.64 -4.03 -5.26
C VAL A 85 -4.79 -3.82 -6.49
N LYS A 86 -5.36 -3.20 -7.51
CA LYS A 86 -4.63 -2.75 -8.68
C LYS A 86 -3.98 -1.40 -8.39
N VAL A 87 -2.66 -1.34 -8.48
CA VAL A 87 -1.90 -0.11 -8.39
C VAL A 87 -1.62 0.38 -9.80
N ASN A 88 -2.25 1.46 -10.20
CA ASN A 88 -2.05 2.06 -11.51
C ASN A 88 -0.78 2.91 -11.50
N TRP A 89 0.10 2.70 -12.48
CA TRP A 89 1.26 3.55 -12.67
C TRP A 89 0.85 4.95 -13.09
N VAL A 90 1.59 5.94 -12.61
CA VAL A 90 1.41 7.35 -12.96
C VAL A 90 2.73 7.94 -13.42
N ASN A 91 2.73 8.67 -14.51
CA ASN A 91 3.88 9.44 -14.94
C ASN A 91 3.96 10.75 -14.15
N PHE A 92 4.77 10.77 -13.11
CA PHE A 92 5.01 11.96 -12.29
C PHE A 92 6.03 12.94 -12.90
N GLY A 93 6.58 12.63 -14.07
CA GLY A 93 7.60 13.43 -14.74
C GLY A 93 9.00 13.25 -14.15
N GLU A 94 9.91 14.12 -14.57
CA GLU A 94 11.33 14.05 -14.22
C GLU A 94 11.81 15.36 -13.57
N SER A 95 12.87 15.24 -12.78
CA SER A 95 13.66 16.35 -12.26
C SER A 95 15.13 16.11 -12.60
N ARG A 96 15.72 17.02 -13.37
CA ARG A 96 17.12 16.95 -13.80
C ARG A 96 17.89 18.12 -13.20
N ILE A 97 18.95 17.83 -12.46
CA ILE A 97 19.83 18.82 -11.87
C ILE A 97 21.28 18.53 -12.24
N THR A 98 22.06 19.59 -12.37
CA THR A 98 23.51 19.52 -12.57
C THR A 98 24.21 20.11 -11.35
N ILE A 99 25.16 19.35 -10.79
CA ILE A 99 25.98 19.73 -9.68
C ILE A 99 27.42 19.77 -10.16
N ALA A 100 28.08 20.92 -10.11
CA ALA A 100 29.45 21.09 -10.58
C ALA A 100 30.47 20.38 -9.68
N ASP A 101 30.19 20.29 -8.38
CA ASP A 101 31.05 19.62 -7.42
C ASP A 101 30.77 18.13 -7.38
N GLU A 102 31.56 17.34 -8.08
CA GLU A 102 31.45 15.88 -8.18
C GLU A 102 31.48 15.18 -6.80
N SER A 103 32.18 15.74 -5.82
CA SER A 103 32.26 15.18 -4.47
C SER A 103 30.89 15.14 -3.76
N LYS A 104 29.96 16.00 -4.18
CA LYS A 104 28.58 16.05 -3.68
C LYS A 104 27.63 15.09 -4.42
N VAL A 105 28.09 14.54 -5.52
CA VAL A 105 27.32 13.59 -6.36
C VAL A 105 27.64 12.15 -6.01
N THR A 106 28.92 11.88 -5.73
CA THR A 106 29.41 10.55 -5.38
C THR A 106 30.03 10.61 -3.98
N LEU A 107 29.45 9.88 -3.04
CA LEU A 107 29.93 9.85 -1.66
C LEU A 107 31.32 9.22 -1.57
N SER A 108 32.16 9.73 -0.67
CA SER A 108 33.38 9.06 -0.25
C SER A 108 33.06 7.71 0.40
N LYS A 109 34.03 6.82 0.55
CA LYS A 109 33.83 5.54 1.25
C LYS A 109 33.40 5.76 2.71
N GLU A 110 33.96 6.75 3.35
CA GLU A 110 33.69 7.14 4.73
C GLU A 110 32.25 7.66 4.88
N ASP A 111 31.82 8.57 3.98
CA ASP A 111 30.47 9.10 3.97
C ASP A 111 29.44 8.04 3.63
N GLN A 112 29.77 7.11 2.73
CA GLN A 112 28.89 5.98 2.42
C GLN A 112 28.70 5.04 3.63
N ALA A 113 29.80 4.78 4.36
CA ALA A 113 29.73 3.96 5.59
C ALA A 113 28.88 4.65 6.67
N ARG A 114 29.05 5.97 6.85
CA ARG A 114 28.24 6.78 7.76
C ARG A 114 26.76 6.76 7.36
N ALA A 115 26.44 7.03 6.11
CA ALA A 115 25.07 7.04 5.60
C ALA A 115 24.39 5.67 5.76
N ASN A 116 25.12 4.58 5.57
CA ASN A 116 24.58 3.23 5.77
C ASN A 116 24.23 2.99 7.25
N LYS A 117 25.09 3.40 8.19
CA LYS A 117 24.84 3.30 9.62
C LYS A 117 23.63 4.13 10.04
N GLU A 118 23.59 5.40 9.66
CA GLU A 118 22.48 6.32 9.94
C GLU A 118 21.16 5.79 9.34
N GLY A 119 21.21 5.19 8.15
CA GLY A 119 20.03 4.57 7.49
C GLY A 119 19.46 3.40 8.31
N VAL A 120 20.29 2.62 8.99
CA VAL A 120 19.82 1.57 9.91
C VAL A 120 19.13 2.19 11.12
N GLU A 121 19.73 3.20 11.74
CA GLU A 121 19.17 3.91 12.91
C GLU A 121 17.80 4.55 12.58
N ILE A 122 17.68 5.19 11.41
CA ILE A 122 16.43 5.78 10.94
C ILE A 122 15.36 4.69 10.74
N LYS A 123 15.71 3.56 10.11
CA LYS A 123 14.77 2.44 9.94
C LYS A 123 14.29 1.89 11.27
N MET A 124 15.18 1.73 12.24
CA MET A 124 14.83 1.28 13.58
C MET A 124 13.88 2.26 14.28
N ALA A 125 14.14 3.57 14.18
CA ALA A 125 13.28 4.60 14.74
C ALA A 125 11.88 4.58 14.11
N LEU A 126 11.80 4.46 12.78
CA LEU A 126 10.54 4.41 12.04
C LEU A 126 9.76 3.09 12.25
N SER A 127 10.43 1.99 12.61
CA SER A 127 9.78 0.72 12.91
C SER A 127 9.11 0.67 14.28
N ASN A 128 9.44 1.60 15.18
CA ASN A 128 8.81 1.74 16.48
C ASN A 128 7.45 2.43 16.33
N SER A 129 6.40 1.66 16.03
CA SER A 129 5.04 2.20 16.02
C SER A 129 4.44 2.22 17.42
N THR A 130 3.79 3.33 17.79
CA THR A 130 2.98 3.40 19.00
C THR A 130 1.63 2.72 18.73
N LYS A 131 1.23 1.81 19.63
CA LYS A 131 0.06 0.94 19.45
C LYS A 131 -1.31 1.64 19.51
N GLU A 132 -1.36 2.92 19.92
CA GLU A 132 -2.61 3.64 20.14
C GLU A 132 -2.59 4.99 19.43
N ILE A 133 -2.80 4.97 18.13
CA ILE A 133 -3.12 6.19 17.39
C ILE A 133 -4.60 6.13 17.01
N THR A 134 -5.41 7.02 17.57
CA THR A 134 -6.70 7.33 16.98
C THR A 134 -6.41 8.29 15.84
N PRO A 135 -6.52 7.86 14.58
CA PRO A 135 -6.16 8.71 13.47
C PRO A 135 -7.14 9.88 13.39
N SER A 136 -6.63 11.09 13.56
CA SER A 136 -7.32 12.29 13.14
C SER A 136 -6.85 12.62 11.73
N PHE A 137 -7.77 12.64 10.76
CA PHE A 137 -7.45 12.98 9.37
C PHE A 137 -7.53 14.48 9.10
N ASN A 138 -7.68 15.30 10.13
CA ASN A 138 -7.64 16.75 10.05
C ASN A 138 -6.18 17.21 10.07
N PHE A 139 -5.51 17.16 8.91
CA PHE A 139 -4.15 17.64 8.76
C PHE A 139 -4.12 19.16 8.62
N ILE A 140 -3.18 19.79 9.31
CA ILE A 140 -2.86 21.20 9.15
C ILE A 140 -1.66 21.32 8.22
N ALA A 141 -1.70 22.24 7.25
CA ALA A 141 -0.54 22.52 6.41
C ALA A 141 0.64 22.94 7.29
N PRO A 142 1.81 22.29 7.20
CA PRO A 142 2.96 22.57 8.08
C PRO A 142 3.52 23.98 7.88
N VAL A 143 3.39 24.52 6.66
CA VAL A 143 3.77 25.89 6.31
C VAL A 143 2.80 26.40 5.22
N PRO A 144 2.50 27.73 5.19
CA PRO A 144 1.72 28.37 4.14
C PRO A 144 2.58 28.58 2.89
N GLY A 145 3.17 27.52 2.36
CA GLY A 145 4.13 27.58 1.25
C GLY A 145 3.61 26.98 -0.05
N ILE A 146 4.30 27.32 -1.13
CA ILE A 146 4.04 26.70 -2.43
C ILE A 146 4.78 25.37 -2.57
N VAL A 147 4.25 24.46 -3.34
CA VAL A 147 4.92 23.20 -3.68
C VAL A 147 6.12 23.50 -4.59
N THR A 148 7.32 23.16 -4.12
CA THR A 148 8.56 23.33 -4.87
C THR A 148 9.03 22.05 -5.55
N SER A 149 8.73 20.89 -4.96
CA SER A 149 8.97 19.59 -5.57
C SER A 149 7.78 18.67 -5.28
N PRO A 150 6.99 18.28 -6.29
CA PRO A 150 5.89 17.35 -6.12
C PRO A 150 6.38 15.91 -5.94
N PHE A 151 5.51 15.08 -5.37
CA PHE A 151 5.71 13.65 -5.20
C PHE A 151 5.96 12.94 -6.53
N GLY A 152 6.74 11.87 -6.49
CA GLY A 152 6.85 10.85 -7.54
C GLY A 152 7.87 11.16 -8.64
N LYS A 153 8.40 12.39 -8.76
CA LYS A 153 9.34 12.74 -9.83
C LYS A 153 10.57 11.85 -9.84
N GLN A 154 10.88 11.26 -11.01
CA GLN A 154 12.16 10.58 -11.22
C GLN A 154 13.29 11.61 -11.23
N ARG A 155 14.28 11.43 -10.37
CA ARG A 155 15.42 12.36 -10.24
C ARG A 155 16.61 11.90 -11.09
N PHE A 156 17.29 12.87 -11.71
CA PHE A 156 18.57 12.68 -12.37
C PHE A 156 19.54 13.75 -11.86
N VAL A 157 20.74 13.33 -11.45
CA VAL A 157 21.84 14.19 -11.03
C VAL A 157 23.01 13.94 -11.94
N ASN A 158 23.51 14.96 -12.64
CA ASN A 158 24.55 14.86 -13.67
C ASN A 158 24.27 13.75 -14.70
N GLY A 159 22.99 13.61 -15.10
CA GLY A 159 22.54 12.57 -16.03
C GLY A 159 22.36 11.18 -15.42
N LEU A 160 22.83 10.95 -14.20
CA LEU A 160 22.71 9.66 -13.52
C LEU A 160 21.34 9.53 -12.81
N PRO A 161 20.63 8.40 -12.97
CA PRO A 161 19.35 8.19 -12.30
C PRO A 161 19.53 8.08 -10.79
N ARG A 162 18.63 8.68 -10.02
CA ARG A 162 18.53 8.63 -8.57
C ARG A 162 17.15 8.10 -8.16
N SER A 163 16.96 7.86 -6.88
CA SER A 163 15.64 7.48 -6.35
C SER A 163 14.59 8.54 -6.69
N ALA A 164 13.37 8.09 -6.98
CA ALA A 164 12.24 9.00 -7.16
C ALA A 164 12.00 9.83 -5.88
N HIS A 165 11.40 10.99 -6.05
CA HIS A 165 11.06 11.88 -4.95
C HIS A 165 9.78 11.42 -4.25
N LEU A 166 9.90 10.63 -3.20
CA LEU A 166 8.76 10.08 -2.45
C LEU A 166 8.29 11.01 -1.31
N ALA A 167 8.32 12.32 -1.55
CA ALA A 167 7.89 13.35 -0.62
C ALA A 167 7.26 14.53 -1.37
N LEU A 168 6.72 15.47 -0.63
CA LEU A 168 6.23 16.75 -1.12
C LEU A 168 7.06 17.86 -0.45
N ASP A 169 7.82 18.62 -1.25
CA ASP A 169 8.59 19.75 -0.71
C ASP A 169 7.77 21.04 -0.79
N LEU A 170 7.69 21.74 0.33
CA LEU A 170 7.01 23.02 0.45
C LEU A 170 8.04 24.13 0.76
N ARG A 171 7.91 25.26 0.09
CA ARG A 171 8.71 26.46 0.42
C ARG A 171 8.16 27.10 1.69
N GLY A 172 8.92 27.08 2.77
CA GLY A 172 8.64 27.87 3.95
C GLY A 172 8.92 29.36 3.74
N ALA A 173 8.30 30.21 4.56
CA ALA A 173 8.73 31.60 4.66
C ALA A 173 10.07 31.66 5.38
N VAL A 174 11.04 32.35 4.79
CA VAL A 174 12.27 32.72 5.50
C VAL A 174 11.89 33.84 6.46
N ARG A 175 12.08 33.63 7.76
CA ARG A 175 11.96 34.68 8.78
C ARG A 175 13.27 35.38 8.95
#